data_dcec6983d71b07b8b7dfc08105863022
#
_entry.id   dcec6983d71b07b8b7dfc08105863022
#
_cell.length_a   1.000
_cell.length_b   1.000
_cell.length_c   1.000
_cell.angle_alpha   90.00
_cell.angle_beta   90.00
_cell.angle_gamma   90.00
#
_symmetry.space_group_name_H-M   'P 1'
#
loop_
_entity.id
_entity.type
_entity.pdbx_description
1 polymer ?
#
loop_
_entity_poly.entity_id
_entity_poly.type
_entity_poly.pdbx_seq_one_letter_code
_entity_poly.pdbx_strand_id
1 'polypeptide(L)'
;SWTIGTSPNAELANTMLRNAIATLKPNEKPIVHSDRGCHYRWPEWIQIMEEANLTRSMSKKGCSPDNSACEGFFGHLKTEMFYGHDWDEYSIEEFIQEINSYMGWYCKDRIKSTLGGLSPLDYRRSIGIAV
;
A
#
# COMPACT_ATOMS: atom_id res chain seq x y z
N SER A 1 -5.09 -1.47 2.75
CA SER A 1 -5.89 -0.51 1.96
C SER A 1 -5.01 0.17 0.92
N TRP A 2 -5.63 0.74 -0.08
CA TRP A 2 -5.00 1.59 -1.09
C TRP A 2 -5.98 2.66 -1.55
N THR A 3 -5.44 3.72 -2.14
CA THR A 3 -6.20 4.74 -2.87
C THR A 3 -5.52 4.98 -4.22
N ILE A 4 -6.31 5.24 -5.24
CA ILE A 4 -5.83 5.54 -6.58
C ILE A 4 -6.41 6.91 -6.96
N GLY A 5 -5.58 7.76 -7.53
CA GLY A 5 -6.00 9.09 -7.95
C GLY A 5 -5.07 9.65 -9.02
N THR A 6 -5.53 10.69 -9.68
CA THR A 6 -4.82 11.34 -10.80
C THR A 6 -3.85 12.43 -10.36
N SER A 7 -3.81 12.74 -9.06
CA SER A 7 -2.93 13.77 -8.50
C SER A 7 -2.33 13.33 -7.17
N PRO A 8 -1.01 13.45 -7.00
CA PRO A 8 -0.35 13.14 -5.74
C PRO A 8 -0.56 14.29 -4.74
N ASN A 9 -1.63 14.22 -3.96
CA ASN A 9 -1.98 15.24 -2.96
C ASN A 9 -2.13 14.63 -1.55
N ALA A 10 -2.29 15.50 -0.55
CA ALA A 10 -2.44 15.09 0.84
C ALA A 10 -3.70 14.25 1.05
N GLU A 11 -4.80 14.64 0.42
CA GLU A 11 -6.09 13.95 0.56
C GLU A 11 -5.99 12.48 0.15
N LEU A 12 -5.31 12.19 -0.97
CA LEU A 12 -5.09 10.82 -1.44
C LEU A 12 -4.36 9.97 -0.40
N ALA A 13 -3.29 10.51 0.19
CA ALA A 13 -2.50 9.81 1.20
C ALA A 13 -3.27 9.66 2.52
N ASN A 14 -3.94 10.72 2.98
CA ASN A 14 -4.71 10.72 4.22
C ASN A 14 -5.92 9.78 4.14
N THR A 15 -6.62 9.76 3.02
CA THR A 15 -7.73 8.83 2.79
C THR A 15 -7.26 7.37 2.84
N MET A 16 -6.12 7.05 2.22
CA MET A 16 -5.52 5.72 2.30
C MET A 16 -5.22 5.33 3.76
N LEU A 17 -4.66 6.24 4.54
CA LEU A 17 -4.35 5.99 5.95
C LEU A 17 -5.62 5.79 6.79
N ARG A 18 -6.64 6.63 6.62
CA ARG A 18 -7.93 6.47 7.31
C ARG A 18 -8.60 5.13 6.97
N ASN A 19 -8.58 4.74 5.70
CA ASN A 19 -9.10 3.45 5.26
C ASN A 19 -8.30 2.28 5.87
N ALA A 20 -6.98 2.41 6.00
CA ALA A 20 -6.16 1.40 6.68
C ALA A 20 -6.54 1.28 8.16
N ILE A 21 -6.68 2.41 8.85
CA ILE A 21 -7.06 2.46 10.27
C ILE A 21 -8.43 1.83 10.49
N ALA A 22 -9.39 2.08 9.60
CA ALA A 22 -10.74 1.52 9.68
C ALA A 22 -10.79 -0.03 9.59
N THR A 23 -9.73 -0.67 9.10
CA THR A 23 -9.63 -2.15 9.08
C THR A 23 -9.04 -2.74 10.35
N LEU A 24 -8.50 -1.92 11.25
CA LEU A 24 -7.83 -2.38 12.46
C LEU A 24 -8.85 -2.76 13.55
N LYS A 25 -8.53 -3.81 14.28
CA LYS A 25 -9.25 -4.16 15.51
C LYS A 25 -8.81 -3.23 16.67
N PRO A 26 -9.61 -3.11 17.73
CA PRO A 26 -9.36 -2.15 18.83
C PRO A 26 -7.97 -2.24 19.49
N ASN A 27 -7.32 -3.40 19.44
CA ASN A 27 -6.01 -3.64 20.06
C ASN A 27 -4.86 -3.73 19.05
N GLU A 28 -5.12 -3.56 17.76
CA GLU A 28 -4.08 -3.61 16.74
C GLU A 28 -3.42 -2.24 16.60
N LYS A 29 -2.10 -2.20 16.78
CA LYS A 29 -1.28 -0.99 16.69
C LYS A 29 -0.07 -1.23 15.77
N PRO A 30 -0.29 -1.36 14.47
CA PRO A 30 0.80 -1.56 13.53
C PRO A 30 1.74 -0.36 13.49
N ILE A 31 3.00 -0.61 13.17
CA ILE A 31 3.95 0.42 12.80
C ILE A 31 3.69 0.79 11.35
N VAL A 32 3.46 2.06 11.07
CA VAL A 32 3.32 2.58 9.71
C VAL A 32 4.67 3.10 9.25
N HIS A 33 5.30 2.34 8.36
CA HIS A 33 6.58 2.73 7.76
C HIS A 33 6.36 3.44 6.43
N SER A 34 7.07 4.54 6.21
CA SER A 34 7.05 5.29 4.95
C SER A 34 8.46 5.76 4.56
N ASP A 35 8.62 6.17 3.32
CA ASP A 35 9.75 6.98 2.91
C ASP A 35 9.65 8.41 3.49
N ARG A 36 10.50 9.30 3.01
CA ARG A 36 10.52 10.70 3.44
C ARG A 36 9.68 11.62 2.55
N GLY A 37 8.71 11.09 1.84
CA GLY A 37 7.78 11.85 1.02
C GLY A 37 7.13 12.99 1.81
N CYS A 38 6.90 14.13 1.16
CA CYS A 38 6.36 15.32 1.84
C CYS A 38 4.99 15.04 2.49
N HIS A 39 4.15 14.23 1.85
CA HIS A 39 2.80 13.89 2.32
C HIS A 39 2.81 13.24 3.71
N TYR A 40 3.81 12.37 4.00
CA TYR A 40 3.94 11.69 5.29
C TYR A 40 4.51 12.55 6.41
N ARG A 41 4.83 13.82 6.12
CA ARG A 41 5.34 14.80 7.08
C ARG A 41 4.39 15.97 7.28
N TRP A 42 3.27 16.01 6.58
CA TRP A 42 2.28 17.06 6.73
C TRP A 42 1.48 16.93 8.03
N PRO A 43 1.00 18.05 8.59
CA PRO A 43 0.35 18.05 9.89
C PRO A 43 -0.83 17.10 10.01
N GLU A 44 -1.68 17.04 9.00
CA GLU A 44 -2.87 16.18 9.00
C GLU A 44 -2.50 14.68 9.04
N TRP A 45 -1.48 14.24 8.27
CA TRP A 45 -0.99 12.87 8.35
C TRP A 45 -0.52 12.52 9.78
N ILE A 46 0.23 13.45 10.40
CA ILE A 46 0.74 13.27 11.76
C ILE A 46 -0.42 13.17 12.74
N GLN A 47 -1.39 14.07 12.64
CA GLN A 47 -2.58 14.10 13.48
C GLN A 47 -3.38 12.77 13.38
N ILE A 48 -3.64 12.26 12.17
CA ILE A 48 -4.34 10.99 11.97
C ILE A 48 -3.60 9.84 12.66
N MET A 49 -2.27 9.81 12.55
CA MET A 49 -1.45 8.78 13.21
C MET A 49 -1.52 8.87 14.75
N GLU A 50 -1.49 10.08 15.29
CA GLU A 50 -1.58 10.34 16.74
C GLU A 50 -2.96 9.98 17.28
N GLU A 51 -4.04 10.40 16.62
CA GLU A 51 -5.42 10.09 17.00
C GLU A 51 -5.69 8.57 17.01
N ALA A 52 -5.10 7.84 16.06
CA ALA A 52 -5.19 6.38 15.99
C ALA A 52 -4.19 5.67 16.92
N ASN A 53 -3.34 6.43 17.63
CA ASN A 53 -2.29 5.89 18.50
C ASN A 53 -1.37 4.88 17.79
N LEU A 54 -0.96 5.22 16.57
CA LEU A 54 -0.08 4.41 15.72
C LEU A 54 1.37 4.91 15.76
N THR A 55 2.31 4.00 15.66
CA THR A 55 3.73 4.32 15.61
C THR A 55 4.18 4.64 14.19
N ARG A 56 4.78 5.82 14.00
CA ARG A 56 5.41 6.21 12.74
C ARG A 56 6.84 5.70 12.67
N SER A 57 7.22 5.18 11.52
CA SER A 57 8.58 4.84 11.15
C SER A 57 8.90 5.44 9.79
N MET A 58 10.09 5.96 9.62
CA MET A 58 10.53 6.55 8.34
C MET A 58 11.92 6.06 7.98
N SER A 59 12.12 5.82 6.68
CA SER A 59 13.43 5.51 6.13
C SER A 59 14.47 6.56 6.49
N LYS A 60 15.72 6.16 6.73
CA LYS A 60 16.83 7.10 6.88
C LYS A 60 17.06 7.86 5.58
N LYS A 61 17.55 9.09 5.67
CA LYS A 61 17.90 9.90 4.48
C LYS A 61 18.97 9.18 3.67
N GLY A 62 18.68 8.89 2.40
CA GLY A 62 19.59 8.20 1.49
C GLY A 62 19.74 6.69 1.71
N CYS A 63 18.81 6.05 2.43
CA CYS A 63 18.81 4.62 2.71
C CYS A 63 17.64 3.93 1.97
N SER A 64 17.84 3.59 0.70
CA SER A 64 16.84 2.89 -0.13
C SER A 64 16.42 1.52 0.44
N PRO A 65 17.31 0.70 1.05
CA PRO A 65 16.93 -0.61 1.57
C PRO A 65 15.80 -0.58 2.60
N ASP A 66 15.65 0.54 3.32
CA ASP A 66 14.60 0.67 4.35
C ASP A 66 13.17 0.60 3.76
N ASN A 67 13.01 0.91 2.46
CA ASN A 67 11.70 0.91 1.77
C ASN A 67 11.57 -0.19 0.71
N SER A 68 12.46 -1.18 0.71
CA SER A 68 12.56 -2.21 -0.33
C SER A 68 11.26 -3.02 -0.53
N ALA A 69 10.48 -3.24 0.51
CA ALA A 69 9.20 -3.96 0.39
C ALA A 69 8.17 -3.19 -0.46
N CYS A 70 8.08 -1.89 -0.26
CA CYS A 70 7.21 -1.01 -1.03
C CYS A 70 7.71 -0.86 -2.48
N GLU A 71 9.00 -0.62 -2.66
CA GLU A 71 9.64 -0.53 -3.98
C GLU A 71 9.48 -1.83 -4.77
N GLY A 72 9.65 -2.98 -4.13
CA GLY A 72 9.44 -4.30 -4.73
C GLY A 72 7.99 -4.50 -5.17
N PHE A 73 7.02 -4.08 -4.36
CA PHE A 73 5.62 -4.13 -4.75
C PHE A 73 5.34 -3.27 -6.01
N PHE A 74 5.80 -2.02 -6.04
CA PHE A 74 5.61 -1.16 -7.21
C PHE A 74 6.39 -1.66 -8.44
N GLY A 75 7.53 -2.32 -8.24
CA GLY A 75 8.25 -3.02 -9.29
C GLY A 75 7.38 -4.11 -9.93
N HIS A 76 6.74 -4.97 -9.12
CA HIS A 76 5.80 -5.98 -9.62
C HIS A 76 4.60 -5.38 -10.34
N LEU A 77 3.96 -4.36 -9.77
CA LEU A 77 2.83 -3.70 -10.41
C LEU A 77 3.21 -3.17 -11.80
N LYS A 78 4.38 -2.55 -11.93
CA LYS A 78 4.85 -2.04 -13.21
C LYS A 78 5.14 -3.15 -14.22
N THR A 79 5.78 -4.24 -13.79
CA THR A 79 6.20 -5.31 -14.71
C THR A 79 5.09 -6.30 -15.04
N GLU A 80 4.18 -6.54 -14.11
CA GLU A 80 3.14 -7.54 -14.27
C GLU A 80 1.83 -6.96 -14.84
N MET A 81 1.55 -5.68 -14.58
CA MET A 81 0.31 -5.04 -14.98
C MET A 81 0.54 -3.94 -16.02
N PHE A 82 1.54 -3.07 -15.83
CA PHE A 82 1.66 -1.87 -16.65
C PHE A 82 2.48 -2.06 -17.92
N TYR A 83 3.71 -2.61 -17.81
CA TYR A 83 4.57 -2.78 -18.97
C TYR A 83 4.09 -3.92 -19.88
N GLY A 84 4.18 -3.70 -21.20
CA GLY A 84 3.79 -4.68 -22.20
C GLY A 84 2.30 -4.67 -22.55
N HIS A 85 1.50 -3.80 -21.93
CA HIS A 85 0.12 -3.54 -22.31
C HIS A 85 0.02 -2.20 -23.05
N ASP A 86 -0.85 -2.14 -24.03
CA ASP A 86 -1.22 -0.91 -24.72
C ASP A 86 -2.38 -0.26 -23.95
N TRP A 87 -2.15 0.95 -23.45
CA TRP A 87 -3.11 1.70 -22.64
C TRP A 87 -3.76 2.87 -23.41
N ASP A 88 -3.39 3.07 -24.67
CA ASP A 88 -3.79 4.25 -25.45
C ASP A 88 -5.31 4.36 -25.67
N GLU A 89 -6.01 3.22 -25.68
CA GLU A 89 -7.47 3.17 -25.84
C GLU A 89 -8.25 3.18 -24.51
N TYR A 90 -7.56 3.15 -23.36
CA TYR A 90 -8.20 3.13 -22.06
C TYR A 90 -8.52 4.54 -21.55
N SER A 91 -9.72 4.73 -21.05
CA SER A 91 -10.03 5.91 -20.22
C SER A 91 -9.29 5.83 -18.88
N ILE A 92 -9.17 6.97 -18.21
CA ILE A 92 -8.58 7.01 -16.85
C ILE A 92 -9.37 6.13 -15.88
N GLU A 93 -10.68 6.12 -15.99
CA GLU A 93 -11.58 5.31 -15.15
C GLU A 93 -11.36 3.81 -15.37
N GLU A 94 -11.24 3.36 -16.60
CA GLU A 94 -10.93 1.96 -16.94
C GLU A 94 -9.54 1.57 -16.44
N PHE A 95 -8.54 2.43 -16.63
CA PHE A 95 -7.21 2.18 -16.12
C PHE A 95 -7.16 2.07 -14.59
N ILE A 96 -7.92 2.92 -13.85
CA ILE A 96 -8.07 2.82 -12.40
C ILE A 96 -8.73 1.49 -12.01
N GLN A 97 -9.73 1.01 -12.76
CA GLN A 97 -10.36 -0.29 -12.50
C GLN A 97 -9.38 -1.45 -12.70
N GLU A 98 -8.54 -1.40 -13.72
CA GLU A 98 -7.50 -2.41 -13.94
C GLU A 98 -6.46 -2.43 -12.80
N ILE A 99 -6.03 -1.25 -12.32
CA ILE A 99 -5.16 -1.19 -11.13
C ILE A 99 -5.85 -1.80 -9.90
N ASN A 100 -7.12 -1.47 -9.65
CA ASN A 100 -7.87 -2.04 -8.54
C ASN A 100 -7.99 -3.57 -8.64
N SER A 101 -8.24 -4.08 -9.85
CA SER A 101 -8.31 -5.52 -10.12
C SER A 101 -6.97 -6.20 -9.83
N TYR A 102 -5.87 -5.62 -10.31
CA TYR A 102 -4.52 -6.10 -10.01
C TYR A 102 -4.21 -6.11 -8.50
N MET A 103 -4.56 -5.04 -7.78
CA MET A 103 -4.37 -4.94 -6.32
C MET A 103 -5.12 -6.04 -5.58
N GLY A 104 -6.36 -6.30 -5.99
CA GLY A 104 -7.17 -7.39 -5.44
C GLY A 104 -6.54 -8.76 -5.68
N TRP A 105 -6.17 -9.04 -6.91
CA TRP A 105 -5.48 -10.28 -7.30
C TRP A 105 -4.13 -10.43 -6.58
N TYR A 106 -3.31 -9.38 -6.53
CA TYR A 106 -2.01 -9.42 -5.83
C TYR A 106 -2.17 -9.83 -4.37
N CYS A 107 -3.19 -9.31 -3.70
CA CYS A 107 -3.41 -9.63 -2.29
C CYS A 107 -3.98 -11.03 -2.07
N LYS A 108 -4.92 -11.48 -2.92
CA LYS A 108 -5.71 -12.68 -2.70
C LYS A 108 -5.14 -13.93 -3.35
N ASP A 109 -4.57 -13.77 -4.55
CA ASP A 109 -4.30 -14.90 -5.44
C ASP A 109 -2.83 -15.02 -5.84
N ARG A 110 -2.07 -13.91 -5.88
CA ARG A 110 -0.69 -13.93 -6.31
C ARG A 110 0.20 -14.67 -5.33
N ILE A 111 0.72 -15.81 -5.77
CA ILE A 111 1.63 -16.66 -4.98
C ILE A 111 3.01 -16.02 -4.87
N LYS A 112 3.59 -16.04 -3.67
CA LYS A 112 4.96 -15.56 -3.39
C LYS A 112 5.80 -16.67 -2.77
N SER A 113 6.92 -17.01 -3.39
CA SER A 113 7.86 -18.00 -2.86
C SER A 113 8.39 -17.64 -1.46
N THR A 114 8.62 -16.34 -1.22
CA THR A 114 9.04 -15.81 0.08
C THR A 114 7.99 -15.97 1.19
N LEU A 115 6.75 -16.26 0.84
CA LEU A 115 5.65 -16.52 1.76
C LEU A 115 5.26 -18.00 1.79
N GLY A 116 6.20 -18.90 1.46
CA GLY A 116 5.96 -20.34 1.44
C GLY A 116 4.98 -20.79 0.35
N GLY A 117 4.89 -20.06 -0.76
CA GLY A 117 3.96 -20.39 -1.85
C GLY A 117 2.51 -19.95 -1.58
N LEU A 118 2.29 -19.07 -0.62
CA LEU A 118 0.99 -18.52 -0.28
C LEU A 118 0.80 -17.12 -0.90
N SER A 119 -0.45 -16.73 -1.06
CA SER A 119 -0.79 -15.31 -1.32
C SER A 119 -0.53 -14.45 -0.07
N PRO A 120 -0.36 -13.13 -0.19
CA PRO A 120 -0.21 -12.25 0.97
C PRO A 120 -1.35 -12.39 1.99
N LEU A 121 -2.58 -12.59 1.51
CA LEU A 121 -3.76 -12.73 2.36
C LEU A 121 -3.76 -14.08 3.10
N ASP A 122 -3.46 -15.17 2.39
CA ASP A 122 -3.42 -16.51 2.99
C ASP A 122 -2.25 -16.65 3.95
N TYR A 123 -1.11 -16.02 3.66
CA TYR A 123 -0.01 -15.97 4.61
C TYR A 123 -0.41 -15.25 5.89
N ARG A 124 -1.11 -14.11 5.81
CA ARG A 124 -1.61 -13.42 7.01
C ARG A 124 -2.55 -14.31 7.83
N ARG A 125 -3.46 -15.03 7.17
CA ARG A 125 -4.34 -16.00 7.83
C ARG A 125 -3.56 -17.12 8.52
N SER A 126 -2.54 -17.66 7.85
CA SER A 126 -1.74 -18.77 8.39
C SER A 126 -0.97 -18.42 9.66
N ILE A 127 -0.62 -17.15 9.85
CA ILE A 127 0.04 -16.63 11.05
C ILE A 127 -0.92 -15.98 12.07
N GLY A 128 -2.23 -16.17 11.89
CA GLY A 128 -3.25 -15.69 12.83
C GLY A 128 -3.57 -14.19 12.75
N ILE A 129 -3.10 -13.49 11.73
CA ILE A 129 -3.45 -12.08 11.50
C ILE A 129 -4.80 -12.02 10.78
N ALA A 130 -5.73 -11.27 11.35
CA ALA A 130 -7.05 -11.07 10.75
C ALA A 130 -6.96 -10.35 9.39
N VAL A 131 -7.89 -10.67 8.52
CA VAL A 131 -8.01 -10.15 7.14
C VAL A 131 -9.44 -9.74 6.88
#